data_5c221cc8a8a53e2344915f0e977c5f1a
#
_entry.id   5c221cc8a8a53e2344915f0e977c5f1a
#
_cell.length_a   1.000
_cell.length_b   1.000
_cell.length_c   1.000
_cell.angle_alpha   90.00
_cell.angle_beta   90.00
_cell.angle_gamma   90.00
#
_symmetry.space_group_name_H-M   'P 1'
#
loop_
_entity.id
_entity.type
_entity.pdbx_description
1 polymer ?
#
loop_
_entity_poly.entity_id
_entity_poly.type
_entity_poly.pdbx_seq_one_letter_code
_entity_poly.pdbx_strand_id
1 'polypeptide(L)'
;MIVQEIGTRIEPVLRKYDVSFAGLFGSRARGDERPDSDVDLLVAFHRQKGLFELVGLERDLSQTLNLKVDVVTEGALSPLLKSEVLKDLRPLYGQR
;
A
#
# COMPACT_ATOMS: atom_id res chain seq x y z
N MET A 1 6.95 -4.69 -13.05
CA MET A 1 5.99 -3.57 -12.90
C MET A 1 6.68 -2.44 -12.16
N ILE A 2 6.73 -1.27 -12.76
CA ILE A 2 7.38 -0.12 -12.13
C ILE A 2 6.44 0.57 -11.14
N VAL A 3 7.01 1.38 -10.25
CA VAL A 3 6.26 2.04 -9.17
C VAL A 3 5.08 2.86 -9.70
N GLN A 4 5.27 3.64 -10.75
CA GLN A 4 4.21 4.46 -11.34
C GLN A 4 3.07 3.62 -11.90
N GLU A 5 3.39 2.48 -12.48
CA GLU A 5 2.39 1.56 -13.02
C GLU A 5 1.52 0.99 -11.90
N ILE A 6 2.14 0.61 -10.79
CA ILE A 6 1.40 0.13 -9.62
C ILE A 6 0.40 1.20 -9.18
N GLY A 7 0.86 2.44 -9.00
CA GLY A 7 0.01 3.53 -8.55
C GLY A 7 -1.17 3.78 -9.48
N THR A 8 -0.93 3.78 -10.79
CA THR A 8 -1.98 4.01 -11.77
C THR A 8 -3.03 2.91 -11.74
N ARG A 9 -2.59 1.66 -11.64
CA ARG A 9 -3.51 0.51 -11.68
C ARG A 9 -4.38 0.41 -10.44
N ILE A 10 -3.87 0.79 -9.28
CA ILE A 10 -4.63 0.65 -8.02
C ILE A 10 -5.47 1.88 -7.67
N GLU A 11 -5.27 3.00 -8.36
CA GLU A 11 -5.96 4.25 -8.02
C GLU A 11 -7.49 4.10 -7.91
N PRO A 12 -8.19 3.44 -8.86
CA PRO A 12 -9.64 3.29 -8.75
C PRO A 12 -10.06 2.53 -7.48
N VAL A 13 -9.28 1.53 -7.09
CA VAL A 13 -9.56 0.76 -5.87
C VAL A 13 -9.35 1.64 -4.64
N LEU A 14 -8.27 2.42 -4.62
CA LEU A 14 -7.99 3.32 -3.50
C LEU A 14 -9.11 4.34 -3.32
N ARG A 15 -9.62 4.89 -4.41
CA ARG A 15 -10.75 5.83 -4.36
C ARG A 15 -12.01 5.17 -3.81
N LYS A 16 -12.29 3.94 -4.23
CA LYS A 16 -13.47 3.19 -3.79
C LYS A 16 -13.47 3.00 -2.27
N TYR A 17 -12.30 2.79 -1.67
CA TYR A 17 -12.17 2.53 -0.24
C TYR A 17 -11.88 3.78 0.59
N ASP A 18 -12.01 4.97 -0.03
CA ASP A 18 -11.85 6.25 0.69
C ASP A 18 -10.44 6.42 1.27
N VAL A 19 -9.44 5.93 0.53
CA VAL A 19 -8.04 6.07 0.92
C VAL A 19 -7.61 7.52 0.70
N SER A 20 -6.94 8.11 1.69
CA SER A 20 -6.39 9.47 1.57
C SER A 20 -4.94 9.48 1.15
N PHE A 21 -4.22 8.41 1.43
CA PHE A 21 -2.81 8.28 1.07
C PHE A 21 -2.46 6.80 0.90
N ALA A 22 -1.64 6.50 -0.10
CA ALA A 22 -1.03 5.18 -0.25
C ALA A 22 0.42 5.36 -0.70
N GLY A 23 1.32 4.65 -0.05
CA GLY A 23 2.73 4.63 -0.40
C GLY A 23 3.28 3.22 -0.43
N LEU A 24 4.21 2.99 -1.34
CA LEU A 24 4.87 1.70 -1.50
C LEU A 24 6.12 1.65 -0.62
N PHE A 25 6.31 0.52 0.07
CA PHE A 25 7.55 0.28 0.80
C PHE A 25 8.00 -1.17 0.55
N GLY A 26 9.07 -1.58 1.20
CA GLY A 26 9.59 -2.93 1.04
C GLY A 26 10.40 -3.10 -0.24
N SER A 27 10.54 -4.36 -0.70
CA SER A 27 11.45 -4.69 -1.79
C SER A 27 11.15 -3.95 -3.09
N ARG A 28 9.87 -3.79 -3.42
CA ARG A 28 9.50 -3.09 -4.67
C ARG A 28 9.79 -1.60 -4.61
N ALA A 29 9.77 -1.00 -3.43
CA ALA A 29 10.15 0.40 -3.26
C ALA A 29 11.66 0.59 -3.36
N ARG A 30 12.43 -0.39 -2.89
CA ARG A 30 13.89 -0.35 -2.95
C ARG A 30 14.47 -0.76 -4.31
N GLY A 31 13.66 -1.40 -5.16
CA GLY A 31 14.12 -1.86 -6.45
C GLY A 31 14.83 -3.20 -6.43
N ASP A 32 14.71 -3.96 -5.33
CA ASP A 32 15.32 -5.29 -5.22
C ASP A 32 14.28 -6.41 -5.24
N GLU A 33 13.13 -6.13 -5.83
CA GLU A 33 12.04 -7.11 -5.93
C GLU A 33 12.35 -8.22 -6.94
N ARG A 34 11.68 -9.38 -6.72
CA ARG A 34 11.58 -10.46 -7.70
C ARG A 34 10.20 -10.37 -8.36
N PRO A 35 9.99 -11.08 -9.50
CA PRO A 35 8.68 -11.01 -10.18
C PRO A 35 7.49 -11.37 -9.29
N ASP A 36 7.69 -12.26 -8.31
CA ASP A 36 6.65 -12.72 -7.40
C ASP A 36 6.68 -12.03 -6.02
N SER A 37 7.49 -10.99 -5.86
CA SER A 37 7.57 -10.26 -4.58
C SER A 37 6.22 -9.62 -4.25
N ASP A 38 5.88 -9.63 -2.96
CA ASP A 38 4.66 -8.99 -2.46
C ASP A 38 4.73 -7.47 -2.69
N VAL A 39 3.55 -6.86 -2.76
CA VAL A 39 3.42 -5.40 -2.82
C VAL A 39 3.05 -4.94 -1.42
N ASP A 40 3.92 -4.16 -0.79
CA ASP A 40 3.72 -3.66 0.57
C ASP A 40 3.28 -2.21 0.52
N LEU A 41 2.09 -1.92 1.06
CA LEU A 41 1.51 -0.58 1.01
C LEU A 41 1.22 -0.05 2.41
N LEU A 42 1.65 1.18 2.65
CA LEU A 42 1.22 1.96 3.81
C LEU A 42 0.06 2.83 3.35
N VAL A 43 -1.09 2.70 4.03
CA VAL A 43 -2.28 3.46 3.65
C VAL A 43 -2.82 4.28 4.82
N ALA A 44 -3.46 5.39 4.48
CA ALA A 44 -4.26 6.18 5.40
C ALA A 44 -5.63 6.40 4.76
N PHE A 45 -6.64 6.59 5.58
CA PHE A 45 -8.02 6.79 5.13
C PHE A 45 -8.50 8.17 5.57
N HIS A 46 -9.47 8.73 4.83
CA HIS A 46 -10.15 9.97 5.25
C HIS A 46 -10.90 9.78 6.55
N ARG A 47 -11.41 8.55 6.79
CA ARG A 47 -12.10 8.18 8.03
C ARG A 47 -11.54 6.86 8.51
N GLN A 48 -11.60 6.63 9.81
CA GLN A 48 -11.15 5.38 10.38
C GLN A 48 -11.96 4.21 9.79
N LYS A 49 -11.27 3.15 9.40
CA LYS A 49 -11.88 1.96 8.80
C LYS A 49 -11.69 0.77 9.72
N GLY A 50 -12.67 -0.14 9.68
CA GLY A 50 -12.59 -1.38 10.42
C GLY A 50 -11.80 -2.45 9.67
N LEU A 51 -11.66 -3.60 10.34
CA LEU A 51 -10.89 -4.70 9.79
C LEU A 51 -11.45 -5.21 8.46
N PHE A 52 -12.78 -5.28 8.33
CA PHE A 52 -13.40 -5.79 7.11
C PHE A 52 -13.07 -4.93 5.90
N GLU A 53 -13.03 -3.61 6.07
CA GLU A 53 -12.67 -2.71 4.99
C GLU A 53 -11.21 -2.88 4.58
N LEU A 54 -10.32 -3.09 5.55
CA LEU A 54 -8.91 -3.35 5.27
C LEU A 54 -8.72 -4.66 4.51
N VAL A 55 -9.42 -5.71 4.92
CA VAL A 55 -9.35 -7.01 4.24
C VAL A 55 -9.90 -6.90 2.82
N GLY A 56 -11.02 -6.19 2.66
CA GLY A 56 -11.61 -5.97 1.34
C GLY A 56 -10.68 -5.19 0.41
N LEU A 57 -10.05 -4.15 0.94
CA LEU A 57 -9.09 -3.35 0.18
C LEU A 57 -7.91 -4.22 -0.28
N GLU A 58 -7.34 -4.99 0.63
CA GLU A 58 -6.20 -5.85 0.34
C GLU A 58 -6.55 -6.88 -0.74
N ARG A 59 -7.74 -7.50 -0.62
CA ARG A 59 -8.21 -8.46 -1.61
C ARG A 59 -8.37 -7.82 -2.99
N ASP A 60 -9.02 -6.67 -3.05
CA ASP A 60 -9.28 -6.00 -4.32
C ASP A 60 -7.98 -5.51 -4.98
N LEU A 61 -7.04 -5.01 -4.18
CA LEU A 61 -5.73 -4.62 -4.70
C LEU A 61 -4.96 -5.82 -5.23
N SER A 62 -5.00 -6.94 -4.50
CA SER A 62 -4.32 -8.16 -4.93
C SER A 62 -4.87 -8.68 -6.25
N GLN A 63 -6.19 -8.63 -6.42
CA GLN A 63 -6.83 -9.03 -7.67
C GLN A 63 -6.45 -8.10 -8.82
N THR A 64 -6.43 -6.80 -8.56
CA THR A 64 -6.09 -5.80 -9.57
C THR A 64 -4.67 -5.98 -10.09
N LEU A 65 -3.71 -6.27 -9.20
CA LEU A 65 -2.30 -6.41 -9.56
C LEU A 65 -1.91 -7.84 -9.89
N ASN A 66 -2.76 -8.82 -9.57
CA ASN A 66 -2.44 -10.23 -9.68
C ASN A 66 -1.15 -10.58 -8.91
N LEU A 67 -0.97 -9.95 -7.75
CA LEU A 67 0.13 -10.16 -6.82
C LEU A 67 -0.43 -10.05 -5.41
N LYS A 68 0.25 -10.68 -4.46
CA LYS A 68 -0.15 -10.50 -3.06
C LYS A 68 0.15 -9.06 -2.63
N VAL A 69 -0.84 -8.39 -2.09
CA VAL A 69 -0.71 -7.03 -1.56
C VAL A 69 -0.93 -7.07 -0.05
N ASP A 70 0.04 -6.57 0.70
CA ASP A 70 -0.05 -6.41 2.15
C ASP A 70 -0.30 -4.94 2.45
N VAL A 71 -1.39 -4.66 3.16
CA VAL A 71 -1.79 -3.30 3.52
C VAL A 71 -1.59 -3.09 5.01
N VAL A 72 -0.85 -2.05 5.37
CA VAL A 72 -0.67 -1.66 6.77
C VAL A 72 -1.02 -0.19 6.95
N THR A 73 -1.39 0.18 8.17
CA THR A 73 -1.61 1.57 8.57
C THR A 73 -0.49 1.99 9.53
N GLU A 74 -0.24 3.30 9.61
CA GLU A 74 0.80 3.82 10.48
C GLU A 74 0.58 3.40 11.94
N GLY A 75 -0.68 3.44 12.39
CA GLY A 75 -1.01 3.09 13.76
C GLY A 75 -0.79 1.63 14.13
N ALA A 76 -0.71 0.74 13.12
CA ALA A 76 -0.46 -0.67 13.34
C ALA A 76 1.03 -1.02 13.43
N LEU A 77 1.92 -0.05 13.15
CA LEU A 77 3.36 -0.30 13.13
C LEU A 77 3.99 0.09 14.47
N SER A 78 4.90 -0.75 14.96
CA SER A 78 5.74 -0.37 16.09
C SER A 78 6.66 0.80 15.68
N PRO A 79 7.17 1.58 16.64
CA PRO A 79 8.05 2.71 16.29
C PRO A 79 9.26 2.32 15.45
N LEU A 80 9.85 1.16 15.71
CA LEU A 80 11.00 0.68 14.95
C LEU A 80 10.62 0.34 13.52
N LEU A 81 9.53 -0.42 13.33
CA LEU A 81 9.04 -0.77 11.99
C LEU A 81 8.58 0.46 11.23
N LYS A 82 7.96 1.40 11.92
CA LYS A 82 7.51 2.65 11.30
C LYS A 82 8.69 3.42 10.71
N SER A 83 9.81 3.50 11.45
CA SER A 83 11.02 4.16 10.96
C SER A 83 11.53 3.50 9.68
N GLU A 84 11.59 2.16 9.67
CA GLU A 84 12.05 1.42 8.51
C GLU A 84 11.13 1.60 7.30
N VAL A 85 9.81 1.55 7.52
CA VAL A 85 8.82 1.74 6.46
C VAL A 85 8.94 3.14 5.86
N LEU A 86 9.02 4.16 6.70
CA LEU A 86 9.10 5.55 6.22
C LEU A 86 10.38 5.82 5.44
N LYS A 87 11.46 5.14 5.79
CA LYS A 87 12.73 5.28 5.08
C LYS A 87 12.64 4.85 3.63
N ASP A 88 11.88 3.77 3.35
CA ASP A 88 11.72 3.23 2.00
C ASP A 88 10.52 3.80 1.26
N LEU A 89 9.67 4.57 1.93
CA LEU A 89 8.35 4.94 1.43
C LEU A 89 8.41 5.74 0.13
N ARG A 90 7.65 5.28 -0.86
CA ARG A 90 7.47 5.98 -2.14
C ARG A 90 5.99 6.26 -2.33
N PRO A 91 5.57 7.53 -2.27
CA PRO A 91 4.15 7.88 -2.42
C PRO A 91 3.61 7.45 -3.79
N LEU A 92 2.41 6.86 -3.77
CA LEU A 92 1.69 6.46 -4.98
C LEU A 92 0.40 7.25 -5.18
N TYR A 93 -0.21 7.72 -4.09
CA TYR A 93 -1.55 8.31 -4.15
C TYR A 93 -1.74 9.22 -2.95
N GLY A 94 -2.29 10.40 -3.19
CA GLY A 94 -2.66 11.32 -2.12
C GLY A 94 -1.47 11.92 -1.38
N GLN A 95 -1.76 12.47 -0.21
CA GLN A 95 -0.75 13.10 0.65
C GLN A 95 -0.90 12.59 2.07
N ARG A 96 0.24 12.37 2.72
CA ARG A 96 0.30 11.98 4.12
C ARG A 96 -0.07 13.13 5.03
#